data_be07ae134ae7ea6f2186df4da2428e60
#
_entry.id   be07ae134ae7ea6f2186df4da2428e60
#
_cell.length_a   1.000
_cell.length_b   1.000
_cell.length_c   1.000
_cell.angle_alpha   90.00
_cell.angle_beta   90.00
_cell.angle_gamma   90.00
#
_symmetry.space_group_name_H-M   'P 1'
#
loop_
_entity.id
_entity.type
_entity.pdbx_description
1 polymer ?
#
loop_
_entity_poly.entity_id
_entity_poly.type
_entity_poly.pdbx_seq_one_letter_code
_entity_poly.pdbx_strand_id
1 'polypeptide(L)'
;MKKNFKRVLSAALVIVMLFTAFPAAFAFGSKETDYTIISPYEQVDWNTWKTYKANLHAHCDASDGDPTLDEMVEEYYKADYDILAMTDHGVITNGWTSERETNGIFNKFRKVYPMSEENYERITKGLDRGGRGMTDIRGGIECNMAVISKTHVNGYFTTYGQGEWGIENDYRTAPVEIEKAGGYSVLNHVGDWVDSGRFPHRSHWNVYIAYFAGIFIDCPSCLGMEIVNNTDRVTRGDRELWDELLQVVIPKGRNIWAFADDDSEPLNAVGRSSEFFVLP
;
A
#
# COMPACT_ATOMS: atom_id res chain seq x y z
N MET A 1 -5.13 3.54 75.31
CA MET A 1 -4.15 4.10 74.37
C MET A 1 -3.18 3.06 73.74
N LYS A 2 -2.59 2.12 74.47
CA LYS A 2 -1.60 1.14 73.92
C LYS A 2 -2.18 0.15 72.90
N LYS A 3 -3.47 -0.18 72.92
CA LYS A 3 -4.10 -1.14 72.04
C LYS A 3 -4.40 -0.60 70.63
N ASN A 4 -4.65 0.71 70.52
CA ASN A 4 -4.89 1.39 69.24
C ASN A 4 -3.59 1.72 68.49
N PHE A 5 -2.51 1.98 69.21
CA PHE A 5 -1.20 2.23 68.62
C PHE A 5 -0.64 0.98 67.90
N LYS A 6 -0.80 -0.21 68.49
CA LYS A 6 -0.38 -1.44 67.81
C LYS A 6 -1.16 -1.75 66.55
N ARG A 7 -2.47 -1.41 66.47
CA ARG A 7 -3.30 -1.60 65.27
C ARG A 7 -2.91 -0.64 64.17
N VAL A 8 -2.60 0.61 64.48
CA VAL A 8 -2.12 1.61 63.51
C VAL A 8 -0.75 1.25 62.97
N LEU A 9 0.16 0.75 63.87
CA LEU A 9 1.51 0.32 63.46
C LEU A 9 1.46 -0.91 62.52
N SER A 10 0.54 -1.90 62.83
CA SER A 10 0.34 -3.08 62.00
C SER A 10 -0.25 -2.72 60.62
N ALA A 11 -1.19 -1.79 60.54
CA ALA A 11 -1.77 -1.31 59.30
C ALA A 11 -0.75 -0.55 58.45
N ALA A 12 0.11 0.31 59.09
CA ALA A 12 1.17 1.01 58.39
C ALA A 12 2.23 0.05 57.83
N LEU A 13 2.58 -1.03 58.56
CA LEU A 13 3.55 -2.02 58.12
C LEU A 13 3.02 -2.83 56.91
N VAL A 14 1.72 -3.16 56.90
CA VAL A 14 1.06 -3.89 55.78
C VAL A 14 1.01 -2.98 54.54
N ILE A 15 0.75 -1.69 54.68
CA ILE A 15 0.76 -0.72 53.57
C ILE A 15 2.17 -0.57 53.01
N VAL A 16 3.20 -0.48 53.86
CA VAL A 16 4.61 -0.38 53.43
C VAL A 16 5.04 -1.68 52.73
N MET A 17 4.63 -2.87 53.20
CA MET A 17 4.94 -4.13 52.53
C MET A 17 4.19 -4.26 51.17
N LEU A 18 2.98 -3.73 51.03
CA LEU A 18 2.28 -3.68 49.77
C LEU A 18 2.94 -2.77 48.76
N PHE A 19 3.51 -1.64 49.19
CA PHE A 19 4.24 -0.72 48.29
C PHE A 19 5.65 -1.20 47.94
N THR A 20 6.31 -2.02 48.78
CA THR A 20 7.64 -2.59 48.47
C THR A 20 7.55 -3.89 47.66
N ALA A 21 6.40 -4.55 47.59
CA ALA A 21 6.18 -5.74 46.77
C ALA A 21 5.75 -5.40 45.31
N PHE A 22 5.34 -4.14 45.07
CA PHE A 22 4.88 -3.71 43.76
C PHE A 22 5.96 -3.41 42.70
N PRO A 23 7.23 -3.08 43.04
CA PRO A 23 8.24 -2.89 42.00
C PRO A 23 8.78 -4.20 41.39
N ALA A 24 8.56 -5.35 42.03
CA ALA A 24 9.09 -6.63 41.54
C ALA A 24 8.16 -7.39 40.60
N ALA A 25 6.91 -6.96 40.48
CA ALA A 25 5.92 -7.66 39.65
C ALA A 25 5.80 -7.06 38.21
N PHE A 26 6.49 -5.95 37.92
CA PHE A 26 6.53 -5.33 36.60
C PHE A 26 7.92 -5.34 35.94
N ALA A 27 8.87 -6.06 36.46
CA ALA A 27 9.99 -6.52 35.69
C ALA A 27 9.50 -7.74 34.86
N PHE A 28 8.59 -7.54 33.92
CA PHE A 28 8.61 -8.31 32.71
C PHE A 28 10.01 -8.10 32.13
N GLY A 29 10.87 -9.12 32.30
CA GLY A 29 12.14 -9.13 31.62
C GLY A 29 11.83 -8.91 30.14
N SER A 30 12.04 -7.70 29.66
CA SER A 30 12.35 -7.52 28.27
C SER A 30 13.54 -8.43 28.05
N LYS A 31 13.35 -9.59 27.40
CA LYS A 31 14.46 -10.21 26.71
C LYS A 31 14.96 -9.07 25.84
N GLU A 32 16.11 -8.48 26.20
CA GLU A 32 16.86 -7.67 25.25
C GLU A 32 17.01 -8.57 24.04
N THR A 33 16.17 -8.37 23.06
CA THR A 33 16.36 -8.95 21.74
C THR A 33 17.52 -8.17 21.17
N ASP A 34 18.68 -8.80 21.14
CA ASP A 34 19.86 -8.26 20.47
C ASP A 34 19.56 -8.26 18.97
N TYR A 35 19.11 -7.12 18.46
CA TYR A 35 18.85 -6.93 17.04
C TYR A 35 19.53 -5.65 16.54
N THR A 36 20.01 -5.72 15.31
CA THR A 36 20.58 -4.56 14.63
C THR A 36 19.51 -3.92 13.77
N ILE A 37 19.23 -2.65 14.00
CA ILE A 37 18.34 -1.87 13.12
C ILE A 37 19.16 -1.41 11.92
N ILE A 38 18.77 -1.88 10.73
CA ILE A 38 19.33 -1.44 9.45
C ILE A 38 18.32 -0.47 8.83
N SER A 39 18.72 0.80 8.70
CA SER A 39 17.86 1.79 8.06
C SER A 39 17.75 1.51 6.57
N PRO A 40 16.54 1.44 5.98
CA PRO A 40 16.39 1.32 4.52
C PRO A 40 16.91 2.57 3.78
N TYR A 41 17.14 3.67 4.49
CA TYR A 41 17.66 4.93 3.95
C TYR A 41 19.18 5.10 4.15
N GLU A 42 19.89 4.09 4.65
CA GLU A 42 21.32 4.19 4.98
C GLU A 42 22.19 4.57 3.76
N GLN A 43 21.78 4.16 2.57
CA GLN A 43 22.51 4.41 1.33
C GLN A 43 22.05 5.67 0.58
N VAL A 44 21.07 6.40 1.11
CA VAL A 44 20.54 7.61 0.45
C VAL A 44 21.52 8.77 0.62
N ASP A 45 22.03 9.29 -0.48
CA ASP A 45 22.75 10.56 -0.46
C ASP A 45 21.77 11.74 -0.58
N TRP A 46 21.40 12.28 0.57
CA TRP A 46 20.45 13.37 0.68
C TRP A 46 20.91 14.69 0.01
N ASN A 47 22.16 14.79 -0.43
CA ASN A 47 22.67 15.97 -1.12
C ASN A 47 22.52 15.86 -2.65
N THR A 48 22.50 14.64 -3.19
CA THR A 48 22.51 14.41 -4.65
C THR A 48 21.24 13.75 -5.16
N TRP A 49 20.60 12.89 -4.33
CA TRP A 49 19.37 12.24 -4.73
C TRP A 49 18.20 13.20 -4.70
N LYS A 50 17.24 12.98 -5.60
CA LYS A 50 16.06 13.84 -5.77
C LYS A 50 14.81 13.13 -5.24
N THR A 51 13.84 13.94 -4.88
CA THR A 51 12.52 13.46 -4.47
C THR A 51 11.57 13.53 -5.66
N TYR A 52 10.88 12.42 -5.92
CA TYR A 52 9.92 12.28 -7.01
C TYR A 52 8.55 11.98 -6.43
N LYS A 53 7.55 12.78 -6.82
CA LYS A 53 6.15 12.58 -6.42
C LYS A 53 5.51 11.54 -7.33
N ALA A 54 4.91 10.51 -6.74
CA ALA A 54 4.33 9.40 -7.47
C ALA A 54 2.87 9.12 -7.08
N ASN A 55 2.15 8.51 -8.00
CA ASN A 55 0.92 7.79 -7.77
C ASN A 55 0.98 6.47 -8.54
N LEU A 56 0.73 5.37 -7.85
CA LEU A 56 0.84 4.04 -8.41
C LEU A 56 -0.49 3.31 -8.54
N HIS A 57 -1.62 4.03 -8.34
CA HIS A 57 -2.96 3.48 -8.45
C HIS A 57 -3.91 4.51 -9.09
N ALA A 58 -4.22 4.31 -10.36
CA ALA A 58 -5.11 5.18 -11.14
C ALA A 58 -5.84 4.40 -12.24
N HIS A 59 -7.07 4.79 -12.51
CA HIS A 59 -7.96 4.18 -13.49
C HIS A 59 -8.34 5.15 -14.61
N CYS A 60 -8.70 4.59 -15.75
CA CYS A 60 -9.24 5.36 -16.87
C CYS A 60 -10.39 4.60 -17.55
N ASP A 61 -10.79 5.03 -18.73
CA ASP A 61 -11.88 4.43 -19.51
C ASP A 61 -11.64 2.98 -19.95
N ALA A 62 -10.46 2.43 -19.66
CA ALA A 62 -10.16 1.02 -19.88
C ALA A 62 -10.80 0.11 -18.84
N SER A 63 -11.14 0.61 -17.66
CA SER A 63 -11.90 -0.09 -16.62
C SER A 63 -13.10 0.73 -16.15
N ASP A 64 -13.14 1.18 -14.94
CA ASP A 64 -14.22 1.92 -14.31
C ASP A 64 -13.97 3.42 -14.19
N GLY A 65 -12.79 3.89 -14.58
CA GLY A 65 -12.52 5.31 -14.67
C GLY A 65 -13.36 6.03 -15.72
N ASP A 66 -13.76 7.25 -15.42
CA ASP A 66 -14.52 8.10 -16.34
C ASP A 66 -13.65 8.73 -17.44
N PRO A 67 -12.41 9.23 -17.15
CA PRO A 67 -11.56 9.89 -18.12
C PRO A 67 -10.89 8.91 -19.09
N THR A 68 -10.54 9.41 -20.26
CA THR A 68 -9.60 8.72 -21.14
C THR A 68 -8.22 8.64 -20.52
N LEU A 69 -7.34 7.76 -21.05
CA LEU A 69 -5.95 7.70 -20.63
C LEU A 69 -5.24 9.07 -20.73
N ASP A 70 -5.40 9.74 -21.87
CA ASP A 70 -4.81 11.07 -22.09
C ASP A 70 -5.24 12.09 -21.03
N GLU A 71 -6.54 12.13 -20.72
CA GLU A 71 -7.08 13.05 -19.72
C GLU A 71 -6.55 12.76 -18.31
N MET A 72 -6.49 11.48 -17.91
CA MET A 72 -6.00 11.09 -16.60
C MET A 72 -4.50 11.38 -16.46
N VAL A 73 -3.68 10.97 -17.42
CA VAL A 73 -2.23 11.24 -17.42
C VAL A 73 -1.95 12.75 -17.43
N GLU A 74 -2.68 13.52 -18.23
CA GLU A 74 -2.57 14.98 -18.28
C GLU A 74 -2.90 15.63 -16.94
N GLU A 75 -3.90 15.15 -16.23
CA GLU A 75 -4.29 15.69 -14.91
C GLU A 75 -3.22 15.43 -13.86
N TYR A 76 -2.64 14.22 -13.81
CA TYR A 76 -1.49 13.93 -12.95
C TYR A 76 -0.27 14.78 -13.31
N TYR A 77 -0.01 14.98 -14.60
CA TYR A 77 1.08 15.81 -15.04
C TYR A 77 0.91 17.28 -14.60
N LYS A 78 -0.32 17.83 -14.71
CA LYS A 78 -0.67 19.16 -14.19
C LYS A 78 -0.60 19.26 -12.68
N ALA A 79 -0.92 18.19 -11.97
CA ALA A 79 -0.84 18.08 -10.50
C ALA A 79 0.59 17.88 -9.98
N ASP A 80 1.57 18.01 -10.87
CA ASP A 80 3.01 18.01 -10.56
C ASP A 80 3.58 16.65 -10.13
N TYR A 81 3.00 15.55 -10.63
CA TYR A 81 3.55 14.21 -10.43
C TYR A 81 4.73 13.96 -11.38
N ASP A 82 5.65 13.10 -10.93
CA ASP A 82 6.86 12.69 -11.63
C ASP A 82 6.84 11.23 -12.06
N ILE A 83 5.99 10.41 -11.42
CA ILE A 83 5.84 8.97 -11.68
C ILE A 83 4.35 8.64 -11.64
N LEU A 84 3.88 7.89 -12.62
CA LEU A 84 2.49 7.42 -12.67
C LEU A 84 2.41 5.99 -13.18
N ALA A 85 1.66 5.13 -12.48
CA ALA A 85 1.19 3.86 -12.97
C ALA A 85 -0.32 3.93 -13.26
N MET A 86 -0.72 3.49 -14.45
CA MET A 86 -2.12 3.23 -14.77
C MET A 86 -2.40 1.76 -14.45
N THR A 87 -3.38 1.52 -13.61
CA THR A 87 -3.68 0.20 -13.03
C THR A 87 -5.14 -0.19 -13.21
N ASP A 88 -5.63 -0.04 -14.41
CA ASP A 88 -7.00 -0.42 -14.76
C ASP A 88 -7.34 -1.87 -14.38
N HIS A 89 -8.55 -2.11 -13.89
CA HIS A 89 -9.01 -3.43 -13.47
C HIS A 89 -8.91 -4.48 -14.60
N GLY A 90 -8.04 -5.47 -14.41
CA GLY A 90 -7.86 -6.57 -15.34
C GLY A 90 -7.37 -6.16 -16.73
N VAL A 91 -6.79 -4.97 -16.88
CA VAL A 91 -6.25 -4.45 -18.14
C VAL A 91 -4.80 -4.04 -17.95
N ILE A 92 -3.89 -4.73 -18.63
CA ILE A 92 -2.46 -4.41 -18.55
C ILE A 92 -2.15 -3.19 -19.42
N THR A 93 -1.61 -2.15 -18.80
CA THR A 93 -1.07 -0.96 -19.48
C THR A 93 0.45 -1.11 -19.65
N ASN A 94 0.87 -1.58 -20.84
CA ASN A 94 2.30 -1.77 -21.20
C ASN A 94 3.03 -0.47 -21.58
N GLY A 95 2.44 0.65 -21.24
CA GLY A 95 2.86 2.00 -21.55
C GLY A 95 1.72 2.80 -22.17
N TRP A 96 1.76 4.10 -22.00
CA TRP A 96 0.66 4.97 -22.40
C TRP A 96 0.42 5.03 -23.90
N THR A 97 1.42 4.71 -24.73
CA THR A 97 1.28 4.63 -26.19
C THR A 97 0.93 3.22 -26.71
N SER A 98 0.82 2.24 -25.80
CA SER A 98 0.48 0.86 -26.18
C SER A 98 -1.01 0.67 -26.35
N GLU A 99 -1.39 -0.15 -27.36
CA GLU A 99 -2.75 -0.65 -27.47
C GLU A 99 -3.13 -1.46 -26.21
N ARG A 100 -4.36 -1.31 -25.77
CA ARG A 100 -4.89 -1.99 -24.59
C ARG A 100 -6.12 -2.80 -24.97
N GLU A 101 -6.21 -4.00 -24.45
CA GLU A 101 -7.38 -4.86 -24.60
C GLU A 101 -8.29 -4.68 -23.39
N THR A 102 -9.42 -4.04 -23.57
CA THR A 102 -10.42 -3.91 -22.51
C THR A 102 -11.04 -5.27 -22.20
N ASN A 103 -11.13 -5.58 -20.93
CA ASN A 103 -11.74 -6.80 -20.45
C ASN A 103 -13.02 -6.52 -19.66
N GLY A 104 -13.99 -7.42 -19.84
CA GLY A 104 -15.18 -7.47 -19.04
C GLY A 104 -16.45 -7.06 -19.75
N ILE A 105 -17.56 -7.38 -19.10
CA ILE A 105 -18.91 -7.12 -19.59
C ILE A 105 -19.18 -5.61 -19.70
N PHE A 106 -18.57 -4.83 -18.81
CA PHE A 106 -18.81 -3.39 -18.71
C PHE A 106 -18.08 -2.57 -19.77
N ASN A 107 -16.93 -3.05 -20.27
CA ASN A 107 -16.10 -2.32 -21.23
C ASN A 107 -16.21 -2.82 -22.66
N LYS A 108 -17.07 -3.80 -22.92
CA LYS A 108 -17.26 -4.41 -24.24
C LYS A 108 -17.67 -3.42 -25.35
N PHE A 109 -18.12 -2.25 -24.97
CA PHE A 109 -18.59 -1.20 -25.87
C PHE A 109 -17.78 0.09 -25.82
N ARG A 110 -16.78 0.19 -24.92
CA ARG A 110 -15.88 1.33 -24.86
C ARG A 110 -14.67 1.10 -25.78
N LYS A 111 -14.38 2.08 -26.62
CA LYS A 111 -13.14 2.10 -27.38
C LYS A 111 -12.11 2.87 -26.55
N VAL A 112 -11.06 2.20 -26.14
CA VAL A 112 -9.92 2.83 -25.50
C VAL A 112 -8.86 3.10 -26.53
N TYR A 113 -8.19 4.23 -26.42
CA TYR A 113 -7.16 4.67 -27.33
C TYR A 113 -5.84 4.82 -26.59
N PRO A 114 -4.71 4.47 -27.22
CA PRO A 114 -3.42 4.83 -26.68
C PRO A 114 -3.22 6.36 -26.73
N MET A 115 -2.33 6.86 -25.89
CA MET A 115 -1.89 8.25 -25.96
C MET A 115 -1.16 8.52 -27.28
N SER A 116 -1.31 9.72 -27.81
CA SER A 116 -0.55 10.13 -28.99
C SER A 116 0.95 10.22 -28.67
N GLU A 117 1.80 9.90 -29.67
CA GLU A 117 3.26 10.02 -29.51
C GLU A 117 3.69 11.46 -29.16
N GLU A 118 3.00 12.47 -29.70
CA GLU A 118 3.27 13.88 -29.41
C GLU A 118 3.03 14.21 -27.94
N ASN A 119 1.90 13.81 -27.35
CA ASN A 119 1.60 14.02 -25.94
C ASN A 119 2.53 13.20 -25.04
N TYR A 120 2.81 11.96 -25.41
CA TYR A 120 3.75 11.11 -24.70
C TYR A 120 5.14 11.75 -24.62
N GLU A 121 5.68 12.23 -25.75
CA GLU A 121 6.98 12.90 -25.78
C GLU A 121 6.97 14.19 -24.95
N ARG A 122 5.93 15.01 -25.07
CA ARG A 122 5.77 16.25 -24.29
C ARG A 122 5.81 15.98 -22.79
N ILE A 123 5.01 15.00 -22.32
CA ILE A 123 4.85 14.68 -20.92
C ILE A 123 6.10 13.98 -20.36
N THR A 124 6.60 12.95 -21.05
CA THR A 124 7.74 12.17 -20.52
C THR A 124 9.05 12.94 -20.56
N LYS A 125 9.20 13.91 -21.47
CA LYS A 125 10.36 14.81 -21.50
C LYS A 125 10.16 16.12 -20.74
N GLY A 126 8.95 16.41 -20.29
CA GLY A 126 8.63 17.64 -19.59
C GLY A 126 8.87 18.88 -20.43
N LEU A 127 8.52 18.85 -21.72
CA LEU A 127 8.87 19.94 -22.66
C LEU A 127 8.27 21.29 -22.27
N ASP A 128 7.15 21.26 -21.56
CA ASP A 128 6.43 22.42 -21.01
C ASP A 128 6.60 22.59 -19.49
N ARG A 129 7.37 21.70 -18.82
CA ARG A 129 7.72 21.74 -17.39
C ARG A 129 9.23 21.92 -17.15
N GLY A 130 9.93 22.60 -18.04
CA GLY A 130 11.37 22.88 -17.90
C GLY A 130 12.26 21.65 -17.91
N GLY A 131 11.84 20.58 -18.58
CA GLY A 131 12.57 19.30 -18.67
C GLY A 131 12.25 18.32 -17.53
N ARG A 132 11.29 18.63 -16.67
CA ARG A 132 10.81 17.74 -15.62
C ARG A 132 9.67 16.87 -16.18
N GLY A 133 10.03 15.72 -16.74
CA GLY A 133 9.08 14.78 -17.30
C GLY A 133 8.38 13.94 -16.25
N MET A 134 7.36 13.18 -16.68
CA MET A 134 6.67 12.18 -15.86
C MET A 134 6.97 10.79 -16.40
N THR A 135 7.33 9.88 -15.51
CA THR A 135 7.69 8.50 -15.86
C THR A 135 6.46 7.63 -15.98
N ASP A 136 6.35 6.94 -17.10
CA ASP A 136 5.36 5.91 -17.39
C ASP A 136 5.77 4.56 -16.79
N ILE A 137 5.10 4.11 -15.75
CA ILE A 137 5.30 2.78 -15.17
C ILE A 137 4.54 1.74 -16.00
N ARG A 138 5.29 0.87 -16.66
CA ARG A 138 4.75 -0.12 -17.59
C ARG A 138 4.28 -1.39 -16.89
N GLY A 139 3.38 -2.13 -17.56
CA GLY A 139 2.81 -3.36 -17.02
C GLY A 139 1.99 -3.12 -15.77
N GLY A 140 1.39 -1.92 -15.66
CA GLY A 140 0.47 -1.58 -14.59
C GLY A 140 -0.87 -2.26 -14.78
N ILE A 141 -1.42 -2.82 -13.69
CA ILE A 141 -2.73 -3.49 -13.67
C ILE A 141 -3.25 -3.55 -12.23
N GLU A 142 -4.54 -3.46 -12.04
CA GLU A 142 -5.19 -3.91 -10.81
C GLU A 142 -5.85 -5.27 -11.04
N CYS A 143 -5.33 -6.30 -10.36
CA CYS A 143 -5.84 -7.68 -10.41
C CYS A 143 -7.08 -7.86 -9.54
N ASN A 144 -7.80 -8.99 -9.77
CA ASN A 144 -9.00 -9.37 -9.02
C ASN A 144 -10.20 -8.45 -9.28
N MET A 145 -10.47 -8.17 -10.55
CA MET A 145 -11.49 -7.24 -11.03
C MET A 145 -12.95 -7.66 -10.82
N ALA A 146 -13.22 -8.83 -10.24
CA ALA A 146 -14.59 -9.27 -10.00
C ALA A 146 -15.32 -8.33 -9.05
N VAL A 147 -16.53 -7.90 -9.43
CA VAL A 147 -17.37 -6.98 -8.63
C VAL A 147 -17.61 -7.46 -7.19
N ILE A 148 -17.52 -8.77 -6.96
CA ILE A 148 -17.64 -9.40 -5.63
C ILE A 148 -16.31 -9.52 -4.91
N SER A 149 -15.19 -9.35 -5.61
CA SER A 149 -13.85 -9.36 -5.02
C SER A 149 -13.56 -8.03 -4.36
N LYS A 150 -12.93 -8.09 -3.19
CA LYS A 150 -12.40 -6.93 -2.48
C LYS A 150 -10.91 -7.04 -2.23
N THR A 151 -10.28 -8.04 -2.86
CA THR A 151 -8.88 -8.39 -2.68
C THR A 151 -8.06 -7.89 -3.85
N HIS A 152 -8.12 -6.59 -4.11
CA HIS A 152 -7.44 -5.98 -5.23
C HIS A 152 -5.94 -5.88 -4.98
N VAL A 153 -5.17 -6.10 -6.04
CA VAL A 153 -3.70 -6.12 -6.00
C VAL A 153 -3.16 -5.39 -7.22
N ASN A 154 -2.42 -4.33 -7.00
CA ASN A 154 -1.67 -3.71 -8.08
C ASN A 154 -0.47 -4.53 -8.47
N GLY A 155 -0.30 -4.72 -9.79
CA GLY A 155 0.88 -5.28 -10.41
C GLY A 155 1.61 -4.23 -11.24
N TYR A 156 2.93 -4.31 -11.25
CA TYR A 156 3.80 -3.45 -12.04
C TYR A 156 4.86 -4.27 -12.75
N PHE A 157 5.24 -3.88 -13.96
CA PHE A 157 6.21 -4.59 -14.79
C PHE A 157 5.82 -6.06 -15.02
N THR A 158 4.52 -6.35 -15.02
CA THR A 158 4.01 -7.71 -15.11
C THR A 158 3.28 -7.96 -16.43
N THR A 159 3.20 -9.24 -16.81
CA THR A 159 2.34 -9.74 -17.88
C THR A 159 1.20 -10.59 -17.36
N TYR A 160 1.05 -10.72 -16.04
CA TYR A 160 -0.05 -11.41 -15.40
C TYR A 160 -1.23 -10.48 -15.14
N GLY A 161 -2.42 -11.01 -15.25
CA GLY A 161 -3.65 -10.38 -14.78
C GLY A 161 -4.60 -9.92 -15.90
N GLN A 162 -4.14 -9.91 -17.15
CA GLN A 162 -5.02 -9.53 -18.27
C GLN A 162 -6.28 -10.40 -18.31
N GLY A 163 -7.44 -9.80 -18.05
CA GLY A 163 -8.73 -10.49 -17.99
C GLY A 163 -8.98 -11.34 -16.76
N GLU A 164 -8.13 -11.27 -15.75
CA GLU A 164 -8.25 -12.03 -14.51
C GLU A 164 -9.38 -11.48 -13.64
N TRP A 165 -10.33 -12.34 -13.28
CA TRP A 165 -11.50 -11.93 -12.51
C TRP A 165 -11.27 -11.96 -10.98
N GLY A 166 -10.36 -12.82 -10.49
CA GLY A 166 -10.07 -12.95 -9.07
C GLY A 166 -11.28 -13.38 -8.23
N ILE A 167 -12.06 -14.31 -8.72
CA ILE A 167 -13.29 -14.77 -8.06
C ILE A 167 -13.01 -15.52 -6.75
N GLU A 168 -11.77 -15.96 -6.52
CA GLU A 168 -11.31 -16.60 -5.30
C GLU A 168 -11.35 -15.65 -4.11
N ASN A 169 -11.37 -14.34 -4.33
CA ASN A 169 -11.39 -13.32 -3.31
C ASN A 169 -10.29 -13.53 -2.25
N ASP A 170 -9.05 -13.67 -2.70
CA ASP A 170 -7.86 -13.81 -1.86
C ASP A 170 -6.73 -12.87 -2.33
N TYR A 171 -5.91 -12.40 -1.38
CA TYR A 171 -4.75 -11.55 -1.67
C TYR A 171 -3.47 -12.31 -2.05
N ARG A 172 -3.46 -13.66 -1.98
CA ARG A 172 -2.22 -14.43 -2.16
C ARG A 172 -1.95 -14.77 -3.61
N THR A 173 -2.98 -15.09 -4.36
CA THR A 173 -2.83 -15.61 -5.73
C THR A 173 -2.16 -14.60 -6.65
N ALA A 174 -2.66 -13.36 -6.69
CA ALA A 174 -2.12 -12.34 -7.59
C ALA A 174 -0.65 -11.99 -7.33
N PRO A 175 -0.18 -11.72 -6.10
CA PRO A 175 1.26 -11.48 -5.84
C PRO A 175 2.16 -12.63 -6.30
N VAL A 176 1.76 -13.87 -6.05
CA VAL A 176 2.53 -15.06 -6.44
C VAL A 176 2.65 -15.17 -7.96
N GLU A 177 1.58 -14.95 -8.70
CA GLU A 177 1.59 -15.02 -10.16
C GLU A 177 2.31 -13.82 -10.79
N ILE A 178 2.19 -12.62 -10.22
CA ILE A 178 2.95 -11.43 -10.62
C ILE A 178 4.45 -11.67 -10.40
N GLU A 179 4.85 -12.26 -9.27
CA GLU A 179 6.26 -12.60 -9.01
C GLU A 179 6.79 -13.60 -10.04
N LYS A 180 6.03 -14.65 -10.36
CA LYS A 180 6.40 -15.61 -11.42
C LYS A 180 6.56 -14.94 -12.79
N ALA A 181 5.78 -13.91 -13.06
CA ALA A 181 5.90 -13.10 -14.27
C ALA A 181 7.05 -12.09 -14.24
N GLY A 182 7.80 -12.00 -13.12
CA GLY A 182 8.94 -11.10 -12.95
C GLY A 182 8.55 -9.67 -12.55
N GLY A 183 7.29 -9.43 -12.19
CA GLY A 183 6.77 -8.14 -11.75
C GLY A 183 6.84 -7.93 -10.24
N TYR A 184 6.34 -6.78 -9.82
CA TYR A 184 6.16 -6.37 -8.42
C TYR A 184 4.69 -6.13 -8.12
N SER A 185 4.31 -6.26 -6.86
CA SER A 185 2.92 -6.04 -6.44
C SER A 185 2.79 -5.22 -5.17
N VAL A 186 1.61 -4.61 -5.00
CA VAL A 186 1.17 -3.91 -3.80
C VAL A 186 -0.26 -4.36 -3.49
N LEU A 187 -0.57 -4.60 -2.21
CA LEU A 187 -1.92 -4.95 -1.77
C LEU A 187 -2.74 -3.67 -1.61
N ASN A 188 -3.85 -3.57 -2.33
CA ASN A 188 -4.68 -2.37 -2.35
C ASN A 188 -5.73 -2.39 -1.24
N HIS A 189 -6.02 -1.22 -0.64
CA HIS A 189 -7.13 -0.94 0.26
C HIS A 189 -7.63 -2.15 1.07
N VAL A 190 -6.69 -2.84 1.73
CA VAL A 190 -6.90 -4.10 2.47
C VAL A 190 -8.06 -4.00 3.46
N GLY A 191 -8.29 -2.83 4.06
CA GLY A 191 -9.39 -2.56 4.96
C GLY A 191 -10.77 -2.79 4.36
N ASP A 192 -10.93 -2.68 3.05
CA ASP A 192 -12.21 -2.99 2.39
C ASP A 192 -12.56 -4.47 2.47
N TRP A 193 -11.57 -5.34 2.40
CA TRP A 193 -11.75 -6.78 2.56
C TRP A 193 -11.85 -7.20 4.03
N VAL A 194 -11.00 -6.62 4.89
CA VAL A 194 -10.91 -7.02 6.31
C VAL A 194 -12.15 -6.60 7.09
N ASP A 195 -12.62 -5.38 6.95
CA ASP A 195 -13.82 -4.89 7.67
C ASP A 195 -14.46 -3.65 7.03
N SER A 196 -14.41 -3.53 5.72
CA SER A 196 -15.02 -2.41 4.97
C SER A 196 -14.62 -1.03 5.55
N GLY A 197 -13.35 -0.83 5.82
CA GLY A 197 -12.78 0.41 6.37
C GLY A 197 -13.04 0.66 7.85
N ARG A 198 -13.68 -0.27 8.55
CA ARG A 198 -13.77 -0.27 10.02
C ARG A 198 -12.55 -0.93 10.61
N PHE A 199 -12.21 -0.57 11.85
CA PHE A 199 -11.20 -1.30 12.59
C PHE A 199 -11.55 -2.78 12.58
N PRO A 200 -10.64 -3.66 12.12
CA PRO A 200 -10.92 -5.08 12.13
C PRO A 200 -11.28 -5.51 13.54
N HIS A 201 -12.25 -6.40 13.64
CA HIS A 201 -12.58 -6.99 14.93
C HIS A 201 -11.32 -7.59 15.53
N ARG A 202 -10.82 -7.03 16.62
CA ARG A 202 -9.57 -7.47 17.27
C ARG A 202 -9.52 -8.97 17.57
N SER A 203 -10.68 -9.61 17.67
CA SER A 203 -10.80 -11.06 17.82
C SER A 203 -10.24 -11.87 16.63
N HIS A 204 -10.14 -11.29 15.43
CA HIS A 204 -9.58 -11.93 14.24
C HIS A 204 -8.24 -11.35 13.82
N TRP A 205 -7.73 -10.35 14.54
CA TRP A 205 -6.53 -9.59 14.21
C TRP A 205 -5.31 -10.49 13.96
N ASN A 206 -5.06 -11.44 14.86
CA ASN A 206 -3.94 -12.38 14.71
C ASN A 206 -4.02 -13.23 13.43
N VAL A 207 -5.23 -13.53 12.95
CA VAL A 207 -5.43 -14.28 11.70
C VAL A 207 -5.05 -13.42 10.51
N TYR A 208 -5.45 -12.15 10.49
CA TYR A 208 -5.09 -11.23 9.42
C TYR A 208 -3.59 -10.94 9.40
N ILE A 209 -2.97 -10.67 10.56
CA ILE A 209 -1.53 -10.47 10.67
C ILE A 209 -0.78 -11.71 10.14
N ALA A 210 -1.16 -12.92 10.54
CA ALA A 210 -0.53 -14.15 10.07
C ALA A 210 -0.70 -14.36 8.56
N TYR A 211 -1.89 -14.04 8.02
CA TYR A 211 -2.19 -14.18 6.60
C TYR A 211 -1.34 -13.24 5.75
N PHE A 212 -1.37 -11.93 6.05
CA PHE A 212 -0.62 -10.93 5.28
C PHE A 212 0.89 -11.06 5.48
N ALA A 213 1.36 -11.30 6.70
CA ALA A 213 2.77 -11.57 6.95
C ALA A 213 3.27 -12.78 6.14
N GLY A 214 2.44 -13.83 6.01
CA GLY A 214 2.72 -14.98 5.15
C GLY A 214 2.90 -14.59 3.69
N ILE A 215 2.05 -13.70 3.15
CA ILE A 215 2.19 -13.21 1.77
C ILE A 215 3.53 -12.48 1.60
N PHE A 216 3.83 -11.50 2.45
CA PHE A 216 5.05 -10.69 2.35
C PHE A 216 6.34 -11.50 2.53
N ILE A 217 6.32 -12.56 3.35
CA ILE A 217 7.48 -13.44 3.57
C ILE A 217 7.69 -14.39 2.39
N ASP A 218 6.60 -14.97 1.88
CA ASP A 218 6.64 -15.97 0.82
C ASP A 218 6.82 -15.35 -0.58
N CYS A 219 6.47 -14.06 -0.74
CA CYS A 219 6.47 -13.33 -2.01
C CYS A 219 7.27 -12.03 -1.89
N PRO A 220 8.62 -12.07 -2.04
CA PRO A 220 9.48 -10.90 -1.89
C PRO A 220 9.19 -9.74 -2.85
N SER A 221 8.61 -10.01 -4.01
CA SER A 221 8.18 -8.99 -4.97
C SER A 221 6.91 -8.23 -4.57
N CYS A 222 6.18 -8.71 -3.55
CA CYS A 222 5.07 -7.96 -2.94
C CYS A 222 5.67 -6.90 -2.02
N LEU A 223 5.72 -5.66 -2.50
CA LEU A 223 6.49 -4.57 -1.89
C LEU A 223 5.89 -4.05 -0.58
N GLY A 224 4.57 -4.11 -0.45
CA GLY A 224 3.85 -3.57 0.70
C GLY A 224 2.35 -3.48 0.46
N MET A 225 1.72 -2.53 1.14
CA MET A 225 0.28 -2.33 1.08
C MET A 225 -0.09 -0.86 1.11
N GLU A 226 -1.23 -0.51 0.55
CA GLU A 226 -1.81 0.80 0.75
C GLU A 226 -2.23 0.99 2.20
N ILE A 227 -1.89 2.13 2.76
CA ILE A 227 -2.31 2.59 4.09
C ILE A 227 -3.14 3.87 4.00
N VAL A 228 -3.16 4.49 2.83
CA VAL A 228 -4.07 5.56 2.42
C VAL A 228 -4.51 5.28 0.99
N ASN A 229 -5.81 5.33 0.76
CA ASN A 229 -6.40 5.16 -0.56
C ASN A 229 -7.55 6.17 -0.71
N ASN A 230 -7.58 6.91 -1.81
CA ASN A 230 -8.62 7.86 -2.20
C ASN A 230 -9.02 8.81 -1.04
N THR A 231 -10.21 8.64 -0.47
CA THR A 231 -10.75 9.46 0.64
C THR A 231 -10.40 8.91 2.02
N ASP A 232 -9.51 7.93 2.10
CA ASP A 232 -9.11 7.25 3.36
C ASP A 232 -10.28 6.57 4.11
N ARG A 233 -11.39 6.34 3.43
CA ARG A 233 -12.57 5.76 4.07
C ARG A 233 -12.39 4.28 4.41
N VAL A 234 -11.76 3.54 3.50
CA VAL A 234 -11.57 2.08 3.60
C VAL A 234 -10.23 1.69 4.21
N THR A 235 -9.23 2.57 4.18
CA THR A 235 -7.86 2.29 4.65
C THR A 235 -7.54 2.84 6.05
N ARG A 236 -8.52 3.39 6.75
CA ARG A 236 -8.28 3.98 8.09
C ARG A 236 -7.63 3.03 9.09
N GLY A 237 -7.97 1.74 9.04
CA GLY A 237 -7.40 0.69 9.89
C GLY A 237 -6.10 0.11 9.37
N ASP A 238 -5.74 0.37 8.11
CA ASP A 238 -4.62 -0.28 7.44
C ASP A 238 -3.27 0.22 7.94
N ARG A 239 -3.20 1.45 8.45
CA ARG A 239 -2.02 1.98 9.13
C ARG A 239 -1.68 1.19 10.40
N GLU A 240 -2.69 0.82 11.20
CA GLU A 240 -2.50 -0.01 12.38
C GLU A 240 -2.10 -1.44 11.98
N LEU A 241 -2.74 -2.00 10.96
CA LEU A 241 -2.38 -3.33 10.42
C LEU A 241 -0.95 -3.36 9.90
N TRP A 242 -0.55 -2.35 9.13
CA TRP A 242 0.81 -2.24 8.61
C TRP A 242 1.86 -2.15 9.72
N ASP A 243 1.61 -1.36 10.78
CA ASP A 243 2.50 -1.24 11.94
C ASP A 243 2.67 -2.58 12.67
N GLU A 244 1.59 -3.32 12.88
CA GLU A 244 1.63 -4.68 13.47
C GLU A 244 2.34 -5.69 12.55
N LEU A 245 2.17 -5.58 11.24
CA LEU A 245 2.86 -6.43 10.27
C LEU A 245 4.38 -6.20 10.30
N LEU A 246 4.85 -4.95 10.42
CA LEU A 246 6.26 -4.63 10.55
C LEU A 246 6.91 -5.37 11.73
N GLN A 247 6.21 -5.49 12.86
CA GLN A 247 6.70 -6.19 14.05
C GLN A 247 6.89 -7.71 13.81
N VAL A 248 6.20 -8.27 12.82
CA VAL A 248 6.31 -9.69 12.46
C VAL A 248 7.31 -9.94 11.36
N VAL A 249 7.34 -9.07 10.33
CA VAL A 249 8.12 -9.33 9.11
C VAL A 249 9.56 -8.82 9.20
N ILE A 250 9.79 -7.67 9.88
CA ILE A 250 11.15 -7.10 10.05
C ILE A 250 12.09 -8.07 10.78
N PRO A 251 11.70 -8.71 11.91
CA PRO A 251 12.55 -9.69 12.58
C PRO A 251 12.90 -10.92 11.72
N LYS A 252 12.16 -11.13 10.63
CA LYS A 252 12.43 -12.19 9.64
C LYS A 252 13.24 -11.70 8.45
N GLY A 253 13.77 -10.48 8.52
CA GLY A 253 14.58 -9.86 7.48
C GLY A 253 13.78 -9.30 6.31
N ARG A 254 12.47 -9.15 6.45
CA ARG A 254 11.59 -8.64 5.41
C ARG A 254 11.10 -7.24 5.75
N ASN A 255 11.46 -6.26 4.92
CA ASN A 255 10.87 -4.92 4.99
C ASN A 255 9.67 -4.83 4.04
N ILE A 256 8.62 -4.12 4.44
CA ILE A 256 7.44 -3.81 3.63
C ILE A 256 7.17 -2.30 3.68
N TRP A 257 6.72 -1.76 2.55
CA TRP A 257 6.50 -0.34 2.40
C TRP A 257 5.02 0.02 2.54
N ALA A 258 4.78 1.23 2.98
CA ALA A 258 3.46 1.84 3.03
C ALA A 258 3.25 2.67 1.76
N PHE A 259 2.10 2.50 1.11
CA PHE A 259 1.71 3.22 -0.10
C PHE A 259 0.53 4.15 0.19
N ALA A 260 0.44 5.24 -0.55
CA ALA A 260 -0.60 6.26 -0.41
C ALA A 260 -1.03 6.73 -1.80
N ASP A 261 -2.08 6.14 -2.33
CA ASP A 261 -2.51 6.31 -3.70
C ASP A 261 -3.89 6.96 -3.82
N ASP A 262 -4.14 7.58 -4.96
CA ASP A 262 -5.39 8.26 -5.24
C ASP A 262 -6.54 7.30 -5.55
N ASP A 263 -6.23 6.14 -6.15
CA ASP A 263 -7.26 5.24 -6.68
C ASP A 263 -8.31 6.05 -7.47
N SER A 264 -7.78 6.84 -8.42
CA SER A 264 -8.57 7.86 -9.09
C SER A 264 -9.38 7.27 -10.23
N GLU A 265 -10.69 7.28 -10.09
CA GLU A 265 -11.64 7.00 -11.16
C GLU A 265 -12.07 8.30 -11.89
N PRO A 266 -12.44 9.42 -11.19
CA PRO A 266 -12.68 10.71 -11.83
C PRO A 266 -11.48 11.65 -11.70
N LEU A 267 -11.32 12.61 -12.61
CA LEU A 267 -10.24 13.60 -12.59
C LEU A 267 -10.12 14.38 -11.27
N ASN A 268 -11.23 14.66 -10.62
CA ASN A 268 -11.23 15.40 -9.33
C ASN A 268 -10.75 14.56 -8.14
N ALA A 269 -10.40 13.29 -8.35
CA ALA A 269 -9.75 12.46 -7.36
C ALA A 269 -8.22 12.61 -7.39
N VAL A 270 -7.65 13.10 -8.48
CA VAL A 270 -6.21 13.30 -8.62
C VAL A 270 -5.67 14.27 -7.56
N GLY A 271 -4.59 13.87 -6.89
CA GLY A 271 -3.89 14.69 -5.91
C GLY A 271 -4.41 14.59 -4.49
N ARG A 272 -5.22 13.61 -4.16
CA ARG A 272 -5.70 13.34 -2.78
C ARG A 272 -4.63 12.72 -1.90
N SER A 273 -3.79 11.87 -2.49
CA SER A 273 -2.66 11.22 -1.85
C SER A 273 -1.47 11.08 -2.81
N SER A 274 -0.31 10.78 -2.27
CA SER A 274 0.89 10.53 -3.06
C SER A 274 1.98 9.91 -2.20
N GLU A 275 2.85 9.13 -2.79
CA GLU A 275 4.12 8.76 -2.21
C GLU A 275 5.27 9.57 -2.81
N PHE A 276 6.40 9.54 -2.10
CA PHE A 276 7.62 10.20 -2.53
C PHE A 276 8.77 9.20 -2.57
N PHE A 277 9.36 9.05 -3.75
CA PHE A 277 10.56 8.26 -3.94
C PHE A 277 11.79 9.17 -3.91
N VAL A 278 12.83 8.73 -3.19
CA VAL A 278 14.13 9.40 -3.19
C VAL A 278 15.08 8.56 -4.01
N LEU A 279 15.47 9.07 -5.18
CA LEU A 279 16.24 8.33 -6.18
C LEU A 279 17.48 9.12 -6.59
N PRO A 280 18.58 8.42 -7.05
CA PRO A 280 19.81 9.07 -7.50
C PRO A 280 19.63 9.98 -8.70
#